data_1eab5ff822090dfb6182e27afbc3ffba
#
_entry.id   1eab5ff822090dfb6182e27afbc3ffba
#
_cell.length_a   1.000
_cell.length_b   1.000
_cell.length_c   1.000
_cell.angle_alpha   90.00
_cell.angle_beta   90.00
_cell.angle_gamma   90.00
#
_symmetry.space_group_name_H-M   'P 1'
#
loop_
_entity.id
_entity.type
_entity.pdbx_description
1 polymer ?
#
loop_
_entity_poly.entity_id
_entity_poly.type
_entity_poly.pdbx_seq_one_letter_code
_entity_poly.pdbx_strand_id
1 'polypeptide(L)'
;MKPRVLIVDDDEAITQQLFWTLSDEYDVVTANDMQTAVRRATIYEPTVSIVDLHFPPEEGSPNVGLRILEYIKFHVPTSKVLVMTAESGMELRRTCYAVGADEFLDKPFDVEQLLCTLRRLAPRFVDLT
;
A
#
# COMPACT_ATOMS: atom_id res chain seq x y z
N MET A 1 -10.89 2.70 17.58
CA MET A 1 -10.82 1.73 16.48
C MET A 1 -9.62 2.02 15.60
N LYS A 2 -8.87 1.00 15.26
CA LYS A 2 -7.69 1.18 14.41
C LYS A 2 -8.07 1.22 12.94
N PRO A 3 -7.51 2.14 12.14
CA PRO A 3 -7.71 2.09 10.70
C PRO A 3 -7.12 0.80 10.13
N ARG A 4 -7.72 0.30 9.07
CA ARG A 4 -7.24 -0.93 8.41
C ARG A 4 -6.27 -0.58 7.30
N VAL A 5 -5.13 -1.28 7.29
CA VAL A 5 -4.08 -1.10 6.29
C VAL A 5 -3.84 -2.44 5.59
N LEU A 6 -3.90 -2.44 4.27
CA LEU A 6 -3.54 -3.60 3.47
C LEU A 6 -2.11 -3.42 2.97
N ILE A 7 -1.26 -4.42 3.17
CA ILE A 7 0.11 -4.42 2.68
C ILE A 7 0.23 -5.45 1.57
N VAL A 8 0.62 -4.99 0.38
CA VAL A 8 0.74 -5.82 -0.81
C VAL A 8 2.19 -5.84 -1.25
N ASP A 9 2.87 -6.96 -1.03
CA ASP A 9 4.28 -7.16 -1.39
C ASP A 9 4.51 -8.66 -1.55
N ASP A 10 5.23 -9.08 -2.60
CA ASP A 10 5.51 -10.50 -2.81
C ASP A 10 6.55 -11.06 -1.83
N ASP A 11 7.29 -10.20 -1.16
CA ASP A 11 8.28 -10.62 -0.16
C ASP A 11 7.60 -10.79 1.20
N GLU A 12 7.43 -12.04 1.62
CA GLU A 12 6.81 -12.36 2.89
C GLU A 12 7.55 -11.79 4.08
N ALA A 13 8.87 -11.70 4.01
CA ALA A 13 9.67 -11.15 5.09
C ALA A 13 9.32 -9.67 5.29
N ILE A 14 9.14 -8.93 4.20
CA ILE A 14 8.76 -7.52 4.27
C ILE A 14 7.34 -7.38 4.81
N THR A 15 6.39 -8.17 4.32
CA THR A 15 5.02 -8.06 4.82
C THR A 15 4.93 -8.41 6.30
N GLN A 16 5.68 -9.39 6.76
CA GLN A 16 5.70 -9.74 8.17
C GLN A 16 6.33 -8.65 9.02
N GLN A 17 7.44 -8.08 8.55
CA GLN A 17 8.10 -7.00 9.27
C GLN A 17 7.18 -5.80 9.40
N LEU A 18 6.52 -5.42 8.32
CA LEU A 18 5.58 -4.29 8.35
C LEU A 18 4.35 -4.61 9.19
N PHE A 19 3.88 -5.86 9.15
CA PHE A 19 2.78 -6.28 10.02
C PHE A 19 3.09 -5.99 11.49
N TRP A 20 4.24 -6.46 11.98
CA TRP A 20 4.60 -6.24 13.37
C TRP A 20 4.84 -4.77 13.68
N THR A 21 5.46 -4.05 12.74
CA THR A 21 5.75 -2.62 12.93
C THR A 21 4.47 -1.80 13.05
N LEU A 22 3.44 -2.13 12.29
CA LEU A 22 2.24 -1.31 12.19
C LEU A 22 1.09 -1.76 13.08
N SER A 23 1.17 -2.97 13.64
CA SER A 23 0.02 -3.57 14.35
C SER A 23 -0.40 -2.82 15.61
N ASP A 24 0.49 -2.03 16.19
CA ASP A 24 0.12 -1.24 17.36
C ASP A 24 -0.86 -0.12 17.01
N GLU A 25 -0.71 0.47 15.84
CA GLU A 25 -1.54 1.61 15.43
C GLU A 25 -2.61 1.25 14.42
N TYR A 26 -2.44 0.15 13.69
CA TYR A 26 -3.31 -0.22 12.57
C TYR A 26 -3.75 -1.66 12.67
N ASP A 27 -4.90 -1.92 12.07
CA ASP A 27 -5.40 -3.28 11.85
C ASP A 27 -4.86 -3.72 10.49
N VAL A 28 -3.85 -4.60 10.50
CA VAL A 28 -3.04 -4.89 9.32
C VAL A 28 -3.50 -6.17 8.64
N VAL A 29 -3.71 -6.09 7.33
CA VAL A 29 -4.00 -7.23 6.46
C VAL A 29 -2.90 -7.27 5.41
N THR A 30 -2.40 -8.45 5.08
CA THR A 30 -1.33 -8.61 4.11
C THR A 30 -1.78 -9.41 2.90
N ALA A 31 -1.08 -9.23 1.77
CA ALA A 31 -1.29 -10.02 0.56
C ALA A 31 0.04 -10.13 -0.18
N ASN A 32 0.36 -11.33 -0.67
CA ASN A 32 1.65 -11.59 -1.32
C ASN A 32 1.50 -11.87 -2.82
N ASP A 33 0.31 -11.78 -3.36
CA ASP A 33 0.05 -11.92 -4.79
C ASP A 33 -1.14 -11.07 -5.20
N MET A 34 -1.30 -10.89 -6.50
CA MET A 34 -2.34 -10.02 -7.03
C MET A 34 -3.75 -10.50 -6.68
N GLN A 35 -4.00 -11.80 -6.83
CA GLN A 35 -5.34 -12.35 -6.59
C GLN A 35 -5.76 -12.15 -5.15
N THR A 36 -4.86 -12.42 -4.21
CA THR A 36 -5.12 -12.22 -2.79
C THR A 36 -5.30 -10.73 -2.47
N ALA A 37 -4.47 -9.88 -3.07
CA ALA A 37 -4.56 -8.43 -2.85
C ALA A 37 -5.91 -7.88 -3.28
N VAL A 38 -6.34 -8.26 -4.47
CA VAL A 38 -7.63 -7.84 -5.03
C VAL A 38 -8.79 -8.29 -4.14
N ARG A 39 -8.75 -9.57 -3.74
CA ARG A 39 -9.80 -10.13 -2.89
C ARG A 39 -9.86 -9.43 -1.54
N ARG A 40 -8.72 -9.24 -0.90
CA ARG A 40 -8.68 -8.62 0.43
C ARG A 40 -9.02 -7.15 0.40
N ALA A 41 -8.61 -6.44 -0.64
CA ALA A 41 -9.00 -5.05 -0.80
C ALA A 41 -10.52 -4.91 -0.90
N THR A 42 -11.15 -5.79 -1.66
CA THR A 42 -12.60 -5.77 -1.84
C THR A 42 -13.34 -6.13 -0.55
N ILE A 43 -12.87 -7.15 0.15
CA ILE A 43 -13.54 -7.63 1.37
C ILE A 43 -13.35 -6.67 2.53
N TYR A 44 -12.14 -6.19 2.74
CA TYR A 44 -11.80 -5.43 3.94
C TYR A 44 -11.91 -3.93 3.76
N GLU A 45 -11.96 -3.45 2.54
CA GLU A 45 -12.04 -2.02 2.21
C GLU A 45 -11.08 -1.18 3.06
N PRO A 46 -9.75 -1.43 2.94
CA PRO A 46 -8.79 -0.79 3.82
C PRO A 46 -8.78 0.73 3.65
N THR A 47 -8.49 1.43 4.74
CA THR A 47 -8.34 2.88 4.69
C THR A 47 -7.13 3.27 3.84
N VAL A 48 -6.04 2.49 3.96
CA VAL A 48 -4.84 2.66 3.13
C VAL A 48 -4.39 1.30 2.62
N SER A 49 -3.99 1.25 1.35
CA SER A 49 -3.33 0.10 0.76
C SER A 49 -1.90 0.49 0.41
N ILE A 50 -0.93 -0.26 0.92
CA ILE A 50 0.48 -0.08 0.60
C ILE A 50 0.82 -1.10 -0.47
N VAL A 51 1.22 -0.66 -1.66
CA VAL A 51 1.42 -1.53 -2.81
C VAL A 51 2.83 -1.43 -3.33
N ASP A 52 3.56 -2.57 -3.34
CA ASP A 52 4.81 -2.68 -4.08
C ASP A 52 4.46 -2.88 -5.55
N LEU A 53 5.22 -2.26 -6.44
CA LEU A 53 4.93 -2.34 -7.87
C LEU A 53 5.48 -3.60 -8.54
N HIS A 54 6.55 -4.16 -8.01
CA HIS A 54 7.28 -5.24 -8.69
C HIS A 54 6.86 -6.61 -8.16
N PHE A 55 6.02 -7.30 -8.94
CA PHE A 55 5.46 -8.60 -8.58
C PHE A 55 5.74 -9.65 -9.64
N PRO A 56 5.88 -10.92 -9.26
CA PRO A 56 5.84 -12.01 -10.23
C PRO A 56 4.52 -12.03 -10.98
N PRO A 57 4.49 -12.49 -12.23
CA PRO A 57 5.63 -12.99 -12.99
C PRO A 57 6.49 -11.91 -13.64
N GLU A 58 6.14 -10.65 -13.51
CA GLU A 58 6.80 -9.56 -14.20
C GLU A 58 7.61 -8.68 -13.23
N GLU A 59 8.51 -9.31 -12.45
CA GLU A 59 9.25 -8.61 -11.42
C GLU A 59 10.14 -7.47 -11.94
N GLY A 60 10.59 -7.56 -13.20
CA GLY A 60 11.36 -6.49 -13.81
C GLY A 60 10.51 -5.33 -14.32
N SER A 61 9.20 -5.38 -14.13
CA SER A 61 8.24 -4.41 -14.64
C SER A 61 7.26 -4.00 -13.53
N PRO A 62 6.81 -2.74 -13.52
CA PRO A 62 5.80 -2.31 -12.54
C PRO A 62 4.37 -2.72 -12.91
N ASN A 63 4.18 -3.48 -13.99
CA ASN A 63 2.85 -3.70 -14.56
C ASN A 63 1.86 -4.37 -13.61
N VAL A 64 2.30 -5.39 -12.86
CA VAL A 64 1.40 -6.09 -11.93
C VAL A 64 0.97 -5.15 -10.81
N GLY A 65 1.91 -4.43 -10.22
CA GLY A 65 1.59 -3.47 -9.16
C GLY A 65 0.70 -2.34 -9.65
N LEU A 66 0.93 -1.86 -10.87
CA LEU A 66 0.06 -0.83 -11.46
C LEU A 66 -1.36 -1.33 -11.67
N ARG A 67 -1.53 -2.60 -12.06
CA ARG A 67 -2.87 -3.18 -12.18
C ARG A 67 -3.55 -3.32 -10.83
N ILE A 68 -2.80 -3.66 -9.79
CA ILE A 68 -3.35 -3.73 -8.43
C ILE A 68 -3.81 -2.34 -7.99
N LEU A 69 -2.96 -1.33 -8.20
CA LEU A 69 -3.29 0.05 -7.88
C LEU A 69 -4.56 0.50 -8.60
N GLU A 70 -4.63 0.25 -9.90
CA GLU A 70 -5.79 0.63 -10.70
C GLU A 70 -7.05 -0.08 -10.19
N TYR A 71 -6.96 -1.37 -9.90
CA TYR A 71 -8.09 -2.13 -9.37
C TYR A 71 -8.59 -1.53 -8.06
N ILE A 72 -7.68 -1.25 -7.14
CA ILE A 72 -8.06 -0.72 -5.83
C ILE A 72 -8.74 0.65 -5.98
N LYS A 73 -8.17 1.52 -6.79
CA LYS A 73 -8.76 2.86 -6.96
C LYS A 73 -10.11 2.80 -7.65
N PHE A 74 -10.32 1.83 -8.52
CA PHE A 74 -11.60 1.70 -9.22
C PHE A 74 -12.67 1.05 -8.34
N HIS A 75 -12.32 -0.03 -7.63
CA HIS A 75 -13.30 -0.82 -6.87
C HIS A 75 -13.41 -0.41 -5.41
N VAL A 76 -12.38 0.20 -4.84
CA VAL A 76 -12.38 0.65 -3.45
C VAL A 76 -11.89 2.10 -3.41
N PRO A 77 -12.65 3.02 -4.01
CA PRO A 77 -12.16 4.40 -4.19
C PRO A 77 -11.91 5.15 -2.88
N THR A 78 -12.46 4.67 -1.77
CA THR A 78 -12.19 5.27 -0.46
C THR A 78 -10.84 4.88 0.11
N SER A 79 -10.20 3.84 -0.45
CA SER A 79 -8.86 3.44 0.01
C SER A 79 -7.80 4.36 -0.57
N LYS A 80 -7.00 4.95 0.29
CA LYS A 80 -5.81 5.68 -0.16
C LYS A 80 -4.73 4.68 -0.53
N VAL A 81 -3.98 4.94 -1.59
CA VAL A 81 -2.93 4.02 -2.03
C VAL A 81 -1.57 4.67 -1.90
N LEU A 82 -0.71 4.03 -1.10
CA LEU A 82 0.69 4.38 -0.97
C LEU A 82 1.49 3.39 -1.80
N VAL A 83 2.15 3.89 -2.83
CA VAL A 83 3.03 3.06 -3.66
C VAL A 83 4.41 3.03 -3.03
N MET A 84 4.98 1.84 -2.94
CA MET A 84 6.26 1.59 -2.33
C MET A 84 7.12 0.82 -3.33
N THR A 85 8.27 1.37 -3.72
CA THR A 85 9.09 0.71 -4.73
C THR A 85 10.57 1.07 -4.60
N ALA A 86 11.44 0.14 -4.99
CA ALA A 86 12.86 0.39 -5.10
C ALA A 86 13.22 1.16 -6.37
N GLU A 87 12.33 1.19 -7.34
CA GLU A 87 12.54 1.93 -8.58
C GLU A 87 12.01 3.34 -8.46
N SER A 88 12.90 4.32 -8.53
CA SER A 88 12.55 5.72 -8.30
C SER A 88 12.79 6.57 -9.54
N GLY A 89 11.94 6.44 -10.54
CA GLY A 89 11.99 7.31 -11.71
C GLY A 89 10.85 8.32 -11.66
N MET A 90 11.09 9.54 -12.15
CA MET A 90 10.03 10.54 -12.20
C MET A 90 8.88 10.11 -13.08
N GLU A 91 9.19 9.39 -14.15
CA GLU A 91 8.18 8.90 -15.08
C GLU A 91 7.27 7.88 -14.42
N LEU A 92 7.87 6.94 -13.68
CA LEU A 92 7.10 5.95 -12.94
C LEU A 92 6.23 6.60 -11.87
N ARG A 93 6.78 7.58 -11.18
CA ARG A 93 6.04 8.33 -10.16
C ARG A 93 4.83 9.04 -10.77
N ARG A 94 5.03 9.69 -11.92
CA ARG A 94 3.93 10.34 -12.64
C ARG A 94 2.86 9.36 -13.06
N THR A 95 3.28 8.19 -13.56
CA THR A 95 2.35 7.14 -13.96
C THR A 95 1.52 6.68 -12.78
N CYS A 96 2.15 6.45 -11.64
CA CYS A 96 1.43 6.04 -10.43
C CYS A 96 0.39 7.07 -10.00
N TYR A 97 0.77 8.33 -9.96
CA TYR A 97 -0.18 9.39 -9.59
C TYR A 97 -1.30 9.53 -10.62
N ALA A 98 -0.99 9.36 -11.90
CA ALA A 98 -2.01 9.43 -12.96
C ALA A 98 -3.02 8.28 -12.84
N VAL A 99 -2.57 7.12 -12.38
CA VAL A 99 -3.45 5.96 -12.15
C VAL A 99 -4.28 6.14 -10.87
N GLY A 100 -3.84 6.97 -9.95
CA GLY A 100 -4.60 7.28 -8.76
C GLY A 100 -3.87 7.10 -7.44
N ALA A 101 -2.56 6.89 -7.46
CA ALA A 101 -1.79 6.79 -6.23
C ALA A 101 -1.92 8.09 -5.43
N ASP A 102 -2.06 7.97 -4.13
CA ASP A 102 -2.17 9.13 -3.25
C ASP A 102 -0.82 9.55 -2.72
N GLU A 103 0.12 8.60 -2.62
CA GLU A 103 1.45 8.88 -2.10
C GLU A 103 2.43 7.87 -2.69
N PHE A 104 3.71 8.23 -2.68
CA PHE A 104 4.77 7.40 -3.24
C PHE A 104 5.95 7.40 -2.27
N LEU A 105 6.48 6.23 -1.95
CA LEU A 105 7.58 6.08 -1.02
C LEU A 105 8.68 5.22 -1.64
N ASP A 106 9.88 5.76 -1.73
CA ASP A 106 11.03 5.05 -2.29
C ASP A 106 11.62 4.10 -1.26
N LYS A 107 12.00 2.90 -1.70
CA LYS A 107 12.79 1.98 -0.89
C LYS A 107 14.28 2.28 -1.09
N PRO A 108 15.13 2.19 -0.06
CA PRO A 108 14.76 1.92 1.34
C PRO A 108 14.17 3.15 2.02
N PHE A 109 13.28 2.91 2.95
CA PHE A 109 12.70 3.98 3.77
C PHE A 109 12.86 3.60 5.24
N ASP A 110 12.82 4.59 6.12
CA ASP A 110 12.83 4.29 7.54
C ASP A 110 11.40 4.22 8.09
N VAL A 111 11.26 3.63 9.28
CA VAL A 111 9.96 3.41 9.91
C VAL A 111 9.26 4.73 10.20
N GLU A 112 10.01 5.74 10.62
CA GLU A 112 9.43 7.06 10.91
C GLU A 112 8.82 7.69 9.67
N GLN A 113 9.48 7.57 8.54
CA GLN A 113 9.00 8.08 7.27
C GLN A 113 7.70 7.40 6.87
N LEU A 114 7.66 6.07 7.00
CA LEU A 114 6.46 5.29 6.71
C LEU A 114 5.31 5.68 7.64
N LEU A 115 5.57 5.75 8.95
CA LEU A 115 4.53 6.09 9.91
C LEU A 115 3.99 7.50 9.70
N CYS A 116 4.85 8.46 9.40
CA CYS A 116 4.41 9.82 9.10
C CYS A 116 3.49 9.85 7.89
N THR A 117 3.85 9.12 6.84
CA THR A 117 3.04 9.05 5.64
C THR A 117 1.69 8.40 5.93
N LEU A 118 1.69 7.29 6.66
CA LEU A 118 0.44 6.60 7.01
C LEU A 118 -0.46 7.44 7.89
N ARG A 119 0.10 8.16 8.85
CA ARG A 119 -0.70 9.02 9.72
C ARG A 119 -1.37 10.14 8.95
N ARG A 120 -0.73 10.60 7.88
CA ARG A 120 -1.31 11.61 7.01
C ARG A 120 -2.43 11.03 6.14
N LEU A 121 -2.23 9.81 5.60
CA LEU A 121 -3.21 9.17 4.72
C LEU A 121 -4.35 8.53 5.49
N ALA A 122 -4.07 8.00 6.67
CA ALA A 122 -5.06 7.32 7.51
C ALA A 122 -4.91 7.85 8.93
N PRO A 123 -5.39 9.06 9.20
CA PRO A 123 -5.32 9.59 10.55
C PRO A 123 -6.02 8.65 11.51
N ARG A 124 -5.37 8.32 12.61
CA ARG A 124 -6.01 7.55 13.66
C ARG A 124 -7.21 8.34 14.14
N PHE A 125 -8.29 7.62 14.39
CA PHE A 125 -9.44 8.29 14.95
C PHE A 125 -9.05 8.89 16.30
N VAL A 126 -9.10 10.19 16.37
CA VAL A 126 -8.93 10.91 17.62
C VAL A 126 -10.29 11.36 18.05
N ASP A 127 -10.70 10.91 19.22
CA ASP A 127 -11.97 11.32 19.75
C ASP A 127 -11.85 12.78 20.19
N LEU A 128 -12.48 13.65 19.43
CA LEU A 128 -12.43 15.09 19.67
C LEU A 128 -13.56 15.58 20.56
N THR A 129 -14.34 14.66 21.05
CA THR A 129 -15.43 15.04 21.96
C THR A 129 -14.95 15.28 23.35
#